data_73b38225eca40abfbb8c89278881deab
#
_entry.id   73b38225eca40abfbb8c89278881deab
#
_cell.length_a   1.000
_cell.length_b   1.000
_cell.length_c   1.000
_cell.angle_alpha   90.00
_cell.angle_beta   90.00
_cell.angle_gamma   90.00
#
_symmetry.space_group_name_H-M   'P 1'
#
loop_
_entity.id
_entity.type
_entity.pdbx_description
1 polymer ?
#
loop_
_entity_poly.entity_id
_entity_poly.type
_entity_poly.pdbx_seq_one_letter_code
_entity_poly.pdbx_strand_id
1 'polypeptide(L)'
;NRLMNAQVQGQEATLEDIQISMDQVDVINRQIFPLMERMIDGLDQSVALDIPFLIEERTKRIDALKLLMSRSDVSVAEKFRKVMESYQIELDYGSSAEFYKQSLDLGGDFGIRDYNMLRVGRIGLYFQSDDSSITGIWDVNQGAWVVDDEHRAEIRKGLRMARQLIAPELMLIPLQAA
;
A
#
# COMPACT_ATOMS: atom_id res chain seq x y z
N ASN A 1 -41.09 -38.73 30.87
CA ASN A 1 -39.72 -38.66 31.42
C ASN A 1 -38.61 -39.03 30.42
N ARG A 2 -38.76 -40.09 29.56
CA ARG A 2 -37.70 -40.46 28.58
C ARG A 2 -37.50 -39.41 27.50
N LEU A 3 -38.54 -38.80 26.97
CA LEU A 3 -38.50 -37.76 25.96
C LEU A 3 -37.83 -36.49 26.50
N MET A 4 -38.15 -36.12 27.74
CA MET A 4 -37.57 -34.94 28.40
C MET A 4 -36.09 -35.15 28.72
N ASN A 5 -35.68 -36.34 29.14
CA ASN A 5 -34.27 -36.68 29.36
C ASN A 5 -33.47 -36.67 28.05
N ALA A 6 -34.01 -37.19 26.95
CA ALA A 6 -33.36 -37.13 25.64
C ALA A 6 -33.21 -35.68 25.13
N GLN A 7 -34.22 -34.84 25.39
CA GLN A 7 -34.17 -33.42 25.03
C GLN A 7 -33.11 -32.65 25.84
N VAL A 8 -33.01 -32.91 27.16
CA VAL A 8 -31.97 -32.33 28.03
C VAL A 8 -30.58 -32.75 27.58
N GLN A 9 -30.36 -34.05 27.32
CA GLN A 9 -29.08 -34.55 26.82
C GLN A 9 -28.70 -33.94 25.47
N GLY A 10 -29.64 -33.72 24.56
CA GLY A 10 -29.40 -33.04 23.29
C GLY A 10 -29.02 -31.55 23.47
N GLN A 11 -29.67 -30.89 24.43
CA GLN A 11 -29.30 -29.49 24.75
C GLN A 11 -27.95 -29.38 25.42
N GLU A 12 -27.59 -30.31 26.33
CA GLU A 12 -26.27 -30.35 26.97
C GLU A 12 -25.17 -30.58 25.93
N ALA A 13 -25.33 -31.50 24.99
CA ALA A 13 -24.40 -31.74 23.91
C ALA A 13 -24.24 -30.50 23.01
N THR A 14 -25.33 -29.80 22.69
CA THR A 14 -25.29 -28.55 21.92
C THR A 14 -24.57 -27.45 22.66
N LEU A 15 -24.75 -27.31 23.96
CA LEU A 15 -24.04 -26.35 24.80
C LEU A 15 -22.53 -26.63 24.86
N GLU A 16 -22.14 -27.91 24.96
CA GLU A 16 -20.74 -28.33 24.94
C GLU A 16 -20.08 -28.01 23.61
N ASP A 17 -20.74 -28.28 22.48
CA ASP A 17 -20.25 -27.92 21.14
C ASP A 17 -20.10 -26.39 20.95
N ILE A 18 -21.03 -25.62 21.48
CA ILE A 18 -20.96 -24.14 21.46
C ILE A 18 -19.79 -23.69 22.31
N GLN A 19 -19.57 -24.24 23.48
CA GLN A 19 -18.47 -23.88 24.37
C GLN A 19 -17.10 -24.15 23.71
N ILE A 20 -16.94 -25.34 23.11
CA ILE A 20 -15.73 -25.71 22.35
C ILE A 20 -15.50 -24.73 21.19
N SER A 21 -16.54 -24.36 20.47
CA SER A 21 -16.46 -23.40 19.37
C SER A 21 -16.06 -22.01 19.86
N MET A 22 -16.59 -21.55 20.98
CA MET A 22 -16.23 -20.28 21.60
C MET A 22 -14.76 -20.27 22.05
N ASP A 23 -14.30 -21.34 22.68
CA ASP A 23 -12.89 -21.46 23.14
C ASP A 23 -11.92 -21.45 21.94
N GLN A 24 -12.28 -22.09 20.82
CA GLN A 24 -11.50 -22.06 19.59
C GLN A 24 -11.44 -20.66 18.98
N VAL A 25 -12.55 -19.91 18.95
CA VAL A 25 -12.59 -18.52 18.48
C VAL A 25 -11.71 -17.63 19.35
N ASP A 26 -11.70 -17.80 20.65
CA ASP A 26 -10.85 -17.05 21.58
C ASP A 26 -9.36 -17.32 21.35
N VAL A 27 -8.97 -18.58 21.12
CA VAL A 27 -7.59 -18.95 20.80
C VAL A 27 -7.16 -18.31 19.48
N ILE A 28 -8.01 -18.38 18.44
CA ILE A 28 -7.74 -17.75 17.14
C ILE A 28 -7.57 -16.24 17.30
N ASN A 29 -8.46 -15.59 18.04
CA ASN A 29 -8.39 -14.15 18.28
C ASN A 29 -7.08 -13.75 18.98
N ARG A 30 -6.63 -14.50 19.98
CA ARG A 30 -5.38 -14.26 20.72
C ARG A 30 -4.15 -14.44 19.86
N GLN A 31 -4.18 -15.28 18.84
CA GLN A 31 -3.05 -15.53 17.94
C GLN A 31 -3.04 -14.58 16.73
N ILE A 32 -4.19 -14.29 16.16
CA ILE A 32 -4.31 -13.46 14.94
C ILE A 32 -4.06 -11.97 15.26
N PHE A 33 -4.49 -11.48 16.42
CA PHE A 33 -4.34 -10.07 16.77
C PHE A 33 -2.87 -9.60 16.76
N PRO A 34 -1.95 -10.28 17.47
CA PRO A 34 -0.53 -9.92 17.43
C PRO A 34 0.11 -10.13 16.05
N LEU A 35 -0.42 -11.05 15.25
CA LEU A 35 0.03 -11.22 13.86
C LEU A 35 -0.33 -10.00 13.02
N MET A 36 -1.58 -9.52 13.09
CA MET A 36 -2.02 -8.33 12.38
C MET A 36 -1.22 -7.08 12.77
N GLU A 37 -0.94 -6.89 14.07
CA GLU A 37 -0.09 -5.79 14.55
C GLU A 37 1.28 -5.84 13.88
N ARG A 38 1.96 -6.98 13.90
CA ARG A 38 3.26 -7.14 13.22
C ARG A 38 3.17 -6.93 11.70
N MET A 39 2.07 -7.33 11.08
CA MET A 39 1.85 -7.07 9.65
C MET A 39 1.72 -5.57 9.37
N ILE A 40 0.97 -4.82 10.19
CA ILE A 40 0.83 -3.37 10.04
C ILE A 40 2.18 -2.67 10.27
N ASP A 41 2.94 -3.08 11.27
CA ASP A 41 4.29 -2.55 11.53
C ASP A 41 5.24 -2.86 10.36
N GLY A 42 5.14 -4.05 9.77
CA GLY A 42 5.89 -4.42 8.57
C GLY A 42 5.55 -3.57 7.35
N LEU A 43 4.26 -3.24 7.14
CA LEU A 43 3.84 -2.29 6.09
C LEU A 43 4.39 -0.89 6.35
N ASP A 44 4.34 -0.40 7.58
CA ASP A 44 4.83 0.92 7.96
C ASP A 44 6.33 1.06 7.68
N GLN A 45 7.11 0.08 8.09
CA GLN A 45 8.55 0.01 7.80
C GLN A 45 8.83 -0.08 6.30
N SER A 46 8.06 -0.88 5.58
CA SER A 46 8.21 -1.02 4.12
C SER A 46 7.96 0.30 3.40
N VAL A 47 6.92 1.05 3.79
CA VAL A 47 6.62 2.38 3.23
C VAL A 47 7.71 3.39 3.53
N ALA A 48 8.28 3.35 4.75
CA ALA A 48 9.34 4.26 5.16
C ALA A 48 10.68 4.03 4.42
N LEU A 49 10.93 2.81 3.97
CA LEU A 49 12.16 2.41 3.28
C LEU A 49 12.05 2.45 1.75
N ASP A 50 10.85 2.63 1.24
CA ASP A 50 10.57 2.62 -0.21
C ASP A 50 10.89 3.96 -0.88
N ILE A 51 10.89 3.99 -2.22
CA ILE A 51 10.92 5.25 -2.96
C ILE A 51 9.71 6.12 -2.58
N PRO A 52 9.84 7.45 -2.51
CA PRO A 52 8.85 8.34 -1.89
C PRO A 52 7.68 8.67 -2.82
N PHE A 53 6.86 7.70 -3.18
CA PHE A 53 5.64 7.91 -3.96
C PHE A 53 4.39 7.80 -3.06
N LEU A 54 3.42 8.65 -3.31
CA LEU A 54 2.11 8.67 -2.63
C LEU A 54 2.21 8.53 -1.09
N ILE A 55 3.24 9.12 -0.50
CA ILE A 55 3.56 8.94 0.94
C ILE A 55 2.37 9.28 1.82
N GLU A 56 1.70 10.41 1.55
CA GLU A 56 0.56 10.86 2.34
C GLU A 56 -0.59 9.84 2.32
N GLU A 57 -0.91 9.30 1.14
CA GLU A 57 -1.97 8.30 0.98
C GLU A 57 -1.63 6.98 1.68
N ARG A 58 -0.39 6.50 1.46
CA ARG A 58 0.10 5.25 2.05
C ARG A 58 0.15 5.34 3.58
N THR A 59 0.64 6.44 4.13
CA THR A 59 0.67 6.68 5.58
C THR A 59 -0.75 6.74 6.16
N LYS A 60 -1.67 7.48 5.52
CA LYS A 60 -3.08 7.53 5.95
C LYS A 60 -3.74 6.15 5.97
N ARG A 61 -3.40 5.28 5.01
CA ARG A 61 -3.92 3.90 4.98
C ARG A 61 -3.42 3.10 6.17
N ILE A 62 -2.13 3.21 6.51
CA ILE A 62 -1.53 2.54 7.66
C ILE A 62 -2.14 3.06 8.96
N ASP A 63 -2.28 4.36 9.12
CA ASP A 63 -2.90 4.98 10.30
C ASP A 63 -4.36 4.53 10.48
N ALA A 64 -5.09 4.43 9.38
CA ALA A 64 -6.46 3.88 9.39
C ALA A 64 -6.49 2.42 9.84
N LEU A 65 -5.51 1.59 9.48
CA LEU A 65 -5.39 0.22 9.97
C LEU A 65 -5.07 0.19 11.47
N LYS A 66 -4.13 1.01 11.94
CA LYS A 66 -3.80 1.12 13.38
C LYS A 66 -5.04 1.53 14.18
N LEU A 67 -5.81 2.50 13.70
CA LEU A 67 -7.07 2.91 14.33
C LEU A 67 -8.11 1.78 14.29
N LEU A 68 -8.23 1.04 13.19
CA LEU A 68 -9.15 -0.08 13.05
C LEU A 68 -8.85 -1.19 14.05
N MET A 69 -7.57 -1.43 14.37
CA MET A 69 -7.17 -2.43 15.37
C MET A 69 -7.74 -2.13 16.76
N SER A 70 -7.86 -0.87 17.15
CA SER A 70 -8.39 -0.46 18.45
C SER A 70 -9.93 -0.55 18.57
N ARG A 71 -10.66 -0.71 17.46
CA ARG A 71 -12.13 -0.74 17.45
C ARG A 71 -12.67 -2.07 17.96
N SER A 72 -13.56 -2.03 18.92
CA SER A 72 -14.24 -3.23 19.48
C SER A 72 -15.50 -3.63 18.69
N ASP A 73 -16.07 -2.71 17.91
CA ASP A 73 -17.28 -2.90 17.10
C ASP A 73 -17.01 -3.58 15.74
N VAL A 74 -15.74 -3.87 15.42
CA VAL A 74 -15.33 -4.53 14.18
C VAL A 74 -14.79 -5.92 14.48
N SER A 75 -15.30 -6.91 13.75
CA SER A 75 -14.87 -8.31 13.92
C SER A 75 -13.40 -8.51 13.54
N VAL A 76 -12.75 -9.52 14.14
CA VAL A 76 -11.36 -9.88 13.84
C VAL A 76 -11.19 -10.26 12.36
N ALA A 77 -12.15 -10.97 11.80
CA ALA A 77 -12.15 -11.35 10.38
C ALA A 77 -12.16 -10.12 9.46
N GLU A 78 -12.95 -9.10 9.78
CA GLU A 78 -12.98 -7.86 9.00
C GLU A 78 -11.68 -7.05 9.15
N LYS A 79 -11.09 -7.00 10.34
CA LYS A 79 -9.78 -6.38 10.56
C LYS A 79 -8.71 -7.08 9.71
N PHE A 80 -8.66 -8.41 9.75
CA PHE A 80 -7.72 -9.19 8.96
C PHE A 80 -7.90 -8.96 7.45
N ARG A 81 -9.16 -8.93 6.97
CA ARG A 81 -9.47 -8.63 5.57
C ARG A 81 -8.90 -7.27 5.16
N LYS A 82 -9.04 -6.24 5.99
CA LYS A 82 -8.53 -4.89 5.72
C LYS A 82 -6.99 -4.82 5.71
N VAL A 83 -6.34 -5.57 6.58
CA VAL A 83 -4.88 -5.71 6.55
C VAL A 83 -4.43 -6.37 5.24
N MET A 84 -5.04 -7.48 4.85
CA MET A 84 -4.72 -8.18 3.60
C MET A 84 -4.98 -7.32 2.36
N GLU A 85 -6.08 -6.56 2.34
CA GLU A 85 -6.40 -5.60 1.27
C GLU A 85 -5.30 -4.54 1.12
N SER A 86 -4.76 -4.04 2.24
CA SER A 86 -3.66 -3.08 2.20
C SER A 86 -2.36 -3.69 1.67
N TYR A 87 -2.06 -4.93 2.01
CA TYR A 87 -0.93 -5.67 1.41
C TYR A 87 -1.10 -5.85 -0.09
N GLN A 88 -2.32 -6.19 -0.55
CA GLN A 88 -2.60 -6.33 -1.98
C GLN A 88 -2.36 -5.03 -2.74
N ILE A 89 -2.81 -3.89 -2.20
CA ILE A 89 -2.56 -2.57 -2.80
C ILE A 89 -1.05 -2.30 -2.91
N GLU A 90 -0.29 -2.60 -1.85
CA GLU A 90 1.17 -2.43 -1.87
C GLU A 90 1.85 -3.34 -2.91
N LEU A 91 1.37 -4.57 -3.10
CA LEU A 91 1.87 -5.46 -4.15
C LEU A 91 1.54 -4.94 -5.56
N ASP A 92 0.33 -4.41 -5.75
CA ASP A 92 -0.13 -3.88 -7.03
C ASP A 92 0.71 -2.68 -7.48
N TYR A 93 1.22 -1.87 -6.55
CA TYR A 93 2.18 -0.81 -6.88
C TYR A 93 3.46 -1.35 -7.55
N GLY A 94 3.89 -2.55 -7.22
CA GLY A 94 5.09 -3.15 -7.82
C GLY A 94 4.97 -3.49 -9.30
N SER A 95 3.76 -3.74 -9.79
CA SER A 95 3.47 -4.18 -11.16
C SER A 95 2.80 -3.13 -12.04
N SER A 96 2.52 -1.93 -11.50
CA SER A 96 1.80 -0.87 -12.21
C SER A 96 2.69 0.31 -12.54
N ALA A 97 2.35 1.00 -13.65
CA ALA A 97 2.89 2.33 -13.95
C ALA A 97 1.77 3.36 -13.77
N GLU A 98 2.06 4.45 -13.10
CA GLU A 98 1.06 5.42 -12.69
C GLU A 98 1.51 6.85 -12.89
N PHE A 99 0.54 7.70 -13.26
CA PHE A 99 0.69 9.15 -13.35
C PHE A 99 -0.10 9.81 -12.23
N TYR A 100 0.54 10.81 -11.58
CA TYR A 100 -0.13 11.73 -10.66
C TYR A 100 0.57 13.09 -10.65
N LYS A 101 -0.05 14.12 -10.07
CA LYS A 101 0.59 15.43 -9.85
C LYS A 101 1.02 15.55 -8.40
N GLN A 102 2.19 16.12 -8.19
CA GLN A 102 2.73 16.39 -6.87
C GLN A 102 3.55 17.67 -6.87
N SER A 103 3.42 18.47 -5.80
CA SER A 103 4.30 19.58 -5.54
C SER A 103 5.64 19.05 -5.01
N LEU A 104 6.74 19.43 -5.64
CA LEU A 104 8.09 19.10 -5.22
C LEU A 104 8.85 20.39 -4.95
N ASP A 105 9.68 20.36 -3.91
CA ASP A 105 10.72 21.37 -3.68
C ASP A 105 12.06 20.82 -4.20
N LEU A 106 12.49 21.32 -5.34
CA LEU A 106 13.77 20.94 -5.93
C LEU A 106 14.92 21.84 -5.45
N GLY A 107 14.61 22.83 -4.61
CA GLY A 107 15.59 23.80 -4.11
C GLY A 107 16.07 24.79 -5.17
N GLY A 108 17.00 25.68 -4.75
CA GLY A 108 17.64 26.63 -5.64
C GLY A 108 16.66 27.50 -6.45
N ASP A 109 16.95 27.67 -7.73
CA ASP A 109 16.15 28.50 -8.66
C ASP A 109 14.80 27.84 -9.04
N PHE A 110 14.60 26.55 -8.76
CA PHE A 110 13.39 25.82 -9.12
C PHE A 110 12.25 26.04 -8.11
N GLY A 111 12.59 26.12 -6.81
CA GLY A 111 11.60 26.30 -5.73
C GLY A 111 10.53 25.19 -5.67
N ILE A 112 9.41 25.50 -5.03
CA ILE A 112 8.25 24.59 -4.92
C ILE A 112 7.36 24.80 -6.14
N ARG A 113 7.12 23.73 -6.90
CA ARG A 113 6.21 23.72 -8.07
C ARG A 113 5.52 22.36 -8.19
N ASP A 114 4.40 22.36 -8.93
CA ASP A 114 3.71 21.13 -9.32
C ASP A 114 4.39 20.47 -10.51
N TYR A 115 4.65 19.18 -10.35
CA TYR A 115 5.24 18.34 -11.38
C TYR A 115 4.34 17.16 -11.73
N ASN A 116 4.48 16.72 -12.96
CA ASN A 116 3.88 15.46 -13.42
C ASN A 116 4.79 14.32 -13.00
N MET A 117 4.27 13.45 -12.16
CA MET A 117 4.99 12.29 -11.64
C MET A 117 4.68 11.07 -12.48
N LEU A 118 5.71 10.30 -12.79
CA LEU A 118 5.61 8.97 -13.38
C LEU A 118 6.26 7.98 -12.42
N ARG A 119 5.46 7.06 -11.90
CA ARG A 119 5.94 5.91 -11.14
C ARG A 119 5.93 4.68 -12.02
N VAL A 120 6.99 3.91 -12.04
CA VAL A 120 7.09 2.63 -12.74
C VAL A 120 7.44 1.55 -11.71
N GLY A 121 6.45 0.80 -11.30
CA GLY A 121 6.60 -0.18 -10.22
C GLY A 121 7.15 0.47 -8.94
N ARG A 122 8.10 -0.20 -8.33
CA ARG A 122 8.94 0.29 -7.22
C ARG A 122 10.39 0.57 -7.65
N ILE A 123 10.64 0.56 -8.96
CA ILE A 123 12.00 0.64 -9.52
C ILE A 123 12.32 2.02 -10.07
N GLY A 124 11.32 2.84 -10.35
CA GLY A 124 11.55 4.17 -10.91
C GLY A 124 10.48 5.18 -10.53
N LEU A 125 10.94 6.36 -10.13
CA LEU A 125 10.10 7.51 -9.85
C LEU A 125 10.69 8.74 -10.55
N TYR A 126 9.91 9.34 -11.43
CA TYR A 126 10.33 10.40 -12.33
C TYR A 126 9.39 11.58 -12.20
N PHE A 127 9.91 12.77 -12.45
CA PHE A 127 9.10 13.98 -12.56
C PHE A 127 9.37 14.72 -13.87
N GLN A 128 8.38 15.46 -14.32
CA GLN A 128 8.53 16.40 -15.44
C GLN A 128 7.61 17.61 -15.23
N SER A 129 8.12 18.81 -15.54
CA SER A 129 7.31 20.03 -15.54
C SER A 129 6.24 19.99 -16.63
N ASP A 130 5.15 20.77 -16.48
CA ASP A 130 4.05 20.80 -17.46
C ASP A 130 4.52 21.22 -18.87
N ASP A 131 5.48 22.12 -18.96
CA ASP A 131 6.10 22.56 -20.22
C ASP A 131 7.20 21.60 -20.73
N SER A 132 7.47 20.54 -19.97
CA SER A 132 8.53 19.56 -20.21
C SER A 132 9.95 20.18 -20.24
N SER A 133 10.15 21.36 -19.69
CA SER A 133 11.48 22.02 -19.64
C SER A 133 12.41 21.40 -18.62
N ILE A 134 11.86 20.88 -17.52
CA ILE A 134 12.59 20.28 -16.41
C ILE A 134 12.11 18.83 -16.25
N THR A 135 13.08 17.93 -16.23
CA THR A 135 12.82 16.49 -16.03
C THR A 135 13.81 15.95 -15.03
N GLY A 136 13.45 14.95 -14.28
CA GLY A 136 14.37 14.32 -13.35
C GLY A 136 13.85 13.01 -12.77
N ILE A 137 14.67 12.44 -11.91
CA ILE A 137 14.52 11.13 -11.31
C ILE A 137 14.79 11.20 -9.81
N TRP A 138 14.12 10.35 -9.06
CA TRP A 138 14.49 10.08 -7.67
C TRP A 138 15.75 9.22 -7.63
N ASP A 139 16.84 9.74 -7.06
CA ASP A 139 18.07 9.01 -6.82
C ASP A 139 17.98 8.29 -5.46
N VAL A 140 17.92 6.97 -5.50
CA VAL A 140 17.81 6.13 -4.29
C VAL A 140 19.07 6.22 -3.43
N ASN A 141 20.26 6.34 -4.06
CA ASN A 141 21.54 6.40 -3.35
C ASN A 141 21.74 7.73 -2.63
N GLN A 142 21.26 8.82 -3.24
CA GLN A 142 21.36 10.16 -2.65
C GLN A 142 20.16 10.49 -1.77
N GLY A 143 19.04 9.73 -1.89
CA GLY A 143 17.77 10.07 -1.23
C GLY A 143 17.22 11.44 -1.66
N ALA A 144 17.41 11.82 -2.92
CA ALA A 144 17.11 13.15 -3.43
C ALA A 144 16.61 13.13 -4.88
N TRP A 145 15.92 14.19 -5.26
CA TRP A 145 15.56 14.44 -6.66
C TRP A 145 16.76 14.97 -7.43
N VAL A 146 17.03 14.36 -8.57
CA VAL A 146 18.11 14.78 -9.48
C VAL A 146 17.50 15.17 -10.82
N VAL A 147 17.85 16.36 -11.30
CA VAL A 147 17.45 16.81 -12.64
C VAL A 147 18.24 16.01 -13.68
N ASP A 148 17.52 15.38 -14.58
CA ASP A 148 18.05 14.58 -15.69
C ASP A 148 17.29 14.90 -16.98
N ASP A 149 17.88 15.72 -17.81
CA ASP A 149 17.29 16.15 -19.07
C ASP A 149 17.60 15.19 -20.23
N GLU A 150 18.53 14.26 -20.07
CA GLU A 150 18.90 13.30 -21.12
C GLU A 150 17.72 12.36 -21.46
N HIS A 151 16.95 11.96 -20.45
CA HIS A 151 15.82 11.05 -20.61
C HIS A 151 14.45 11.74 -20.76
N ARG A 152 14.45 13.06 -21.04
CA ARG A 152 13.23 13.88 -21.16
C ARG A 152 12.19 13.28 -22.11
N ALA A 153 12.62 12.78 -23.27
CA ALA A 153 11.72 12.23 -24.27
C ALA A 153 11.06 10.93 -23.82
N GLU A 154 11.82 10.06 -23.16
CA GLU A 154 11.35 8.76 -22.66
C GLU A 154 10.37 8.97 -21.50
N ILE A 155 10.69 9.85 -20.56
CA ILE A 155 9.80 10.16 -19.43
C ILE A 155 8.51 10.80 -19.93
N ARG A 156 8.55 11.69 -20.93
CA ARG A 156 7.36 12.24 -21.57
C ARG A 156 6.52 11.15 -22.21
N LYS A 157 7.14 10.19 -22.91
CA LYS A 157 6.47 9.05 -23.49
C LYS A 157 5.77 8.20 -22.42
N GLY A 158 6.48 7.89 -21.33
CA GLY A 158 5.95 7.16 -20.18
C GLY A 158 4.74 7.86 -19.54
N LEU A 159 4.83 9.18 -19.33
CA LEU A 159 3.72 9.99 -18.83
C LEU A 159 2.49 9.93 -19.75
N ARG A 160 2.67 9.95 -21.07
CA ARG A 160 1.57 9.82 -22.04
C ARG A 160 0.95 8.43 -22.01
N MET A 161 1.74 7.37 -21.84
CA MET A 161 1.25 6.00 -21.68
C MET A 161 0.46 5.85 -20.36
N ALA A 162 1.01 6.33 -19.26
CA ALA A 162 0.36 6.27 -17.94
C ALA A 162 -0.97 7.07 -17.91
N ARG A 163 -1.07 8.14 -18.70
CA ARG A 163 -2.31 8.91 -18.91
C ARG A 163 -3.26 8.26 -19.94
N GLN A 164 -2.91 7.12 -20.52
CA GLN A 164 -3.67 6.45 -21.57
C GLN A 164 -3.88 7.30 -22.85
N LEU A 165 -2.99 8.23 -23.10
CA LEU A 165 -3.03 9.10 -24.30
C LEU A 165 -2.42 8.42 -25.54
N ILE A 166 -1.61 7.39 -25.31
CA ILE A 166 -1.01 6.54 -26.34
C ILE A 166 -1.07 5.08 -25.91
N ALA A 167 -1.01 4.16 -26.86
CA ALA A 167 -0.95 2.72 -26.56
C ALA A 167 0.33 2.37 -25.79
N PRO A 168 0.29 1.34 -24.91
CA PRO A 168 1.50 0.84 -24.26
C PRO A 168 2.53 0.37 -25.28
N GLU A 169 3.76 0.84 -25.13
CA GLU A 169 4.91 0.49 -25.94
C GLU A 169 6.13 0.21 -25.06
N LEU A 170 7.12 -0.46 -25.62
CA LEU A 170 8.43 -0.58 -24.96
C LEU A 170 9.08 0.80 -24.86
N MET A 171 9.58 1.11 -23.68
CA MET A 171 10.38 2.31 -23.42
C MET A 171 11.61 1.95 -22.60
N LEU A 172 12.69 2.65 -22.85
CA LEU A 172 13.88 2.60 -22.02
C LEU A 172 13.77 3.70 -20.97
N ILE A 173 13.86 3.31 -19.71
CA ILE A 173 13.86 4.25 -18.59
C ILE A 173 15.20 4.17 -17.86
N PRO A 174 15.75 5.29 -17.42
CA PRO A 174 16.95 5.27 -16.60
C PRO A 174 16.60 4.62 -15.25
N LEU A 175 17.33 3.56 -14.92
CA LEU A 175 17.28 2.95 -13.61
C LEU A 175 18.58 3.27 -12.91
N GLN A 176 18.49 3.78 -11.70
CA GLN A 176 19.67 3.88 -10.85
C GLN A 176 19.85 2.55 -10.13
N ALA A 177 20.96 1.89 -10.41
CA ALA A 177 21.34 0.69 -9.68
C ALA A 177 21.61 1.03 -8.21
N ALA A 178 21.00 0.26 -7.32
CA ALA A 178 21.27 0.34 -5.89
C ALA A 178 22.70 -0.09 -5.57
#